data_a603e581df077565b483d64472f8193a
#
_entry.id   a603e581df077565b483d64472f8193a
#
_cell.length_a   1.000
_cell.length_b   1.000
_cell.length_c   1.000
_cell.angle_alpha   90.00
_cell.angle_beta   90.00
_cell.angle_gamma   90.00
#
_symmetry.space_group_name_H-M   'P 1'
#
loop_
_entity.id
_entity.type
_entity.pdbx_description
1 polymer ?
#
loop_
_entity_poly.entity_id
_entity_poly.type
_entity_poly.pdbx_seq_one_letter_code
_entity_poly.pdbx_strand_id
1 'polypeptide(L)' 'MTLEEVQIKLEAGVENATVTMQGDGCNCSTLIVSPIFEGMPLLARQKMVLAAVRADIDSGELHALSIKARTPAEVA' A
#
# COMPACT_ATOMS: atom_id res chain seq x y z
N MET A 1 -13.19 -2.84 -7.18
CA MET A 1 -12.25 -3.94 -6.83
C MET A 1 -12.45 -4.35 -5.37
N THR A 2 -11.91 -5.50 -4.98
CA THR A 2 -12.04 -6.00 -3.60
C THR A 2 -10.80 -5.64 -2.79
N LEU A 3 -10.93 -5.70 -1.45
CA LEU A 3 -9.78 -5.52 -0.58
C LEU A 3 -8.68 -6.55 -0.87
N GLU A 4 -9.06 -7.79 -1.17
CA GLU A 4 -8.11 -8.84 -1.54
C GLU A 4 -7.32 -8.49 -2.79
N GLU A 5 -7.98 -7.95 -3.80
CA GLU A 5 -7.32 -7.54 -5.04
C GLU A 5 -6.31 -6.42 -4.78
N VAL A 6 -6.68 -5.45 -3.96
CA VAL A 6 -5.76 -4.36 -3.58
C VAL A 6 -4.56 -4.94 -2.83
N GLN A 7 -4.82 -5.81 -1.85
CA GLN A 7 -3.77 -6.45 -1.06
C GLN A 7 -2.78 -7.20 -1.94
N ILE A 8 -3.27 -8.02 -2.87
CA ILE A 8 -2.42 -8.79 -3.77
C ILE A 8 -1.53 -7.88 -4.61
N LYS A 9 -2.09 -6.78 -5.14
CA LYS A 9 -1.31 -5.82 -5.93
C LYS A 9 -0.25 -5.12 -5.11
N LEU A 10 -0.56 -4.76 -3.87
CA LEU A 10 0.42 -4.13 -2.97
C LEU A 10 1.54 -5.11 -2.61
N GLU A 11 1.20 -6.35 -2.33
CA GLU A 11 2.19 -7.39 -2.03
C GLU A 11 3.10 -7.67 -3.23
N ALA A 12 2.55 -7.65 -4.44
CA ALA A 12 3.33 -7.84 -5.65
C ALA A 12 4.22 -6.64 -5.97
N GLY A 13 3.78 -5.44 -5.63
CA GLY A 13 4.49 -4.21 -5.97
C GLY A 13 5.51 -3.74 -4.95
N VAL A 14 5.47 -4.26 -3.72
CA VAL A 14 6.40 -3.87 -2.65
C VAL A 14 7.08 -5.11 -2.10
N GLU A 15 8.39 -5.15 -2.24
CA GLU A 15 9.20 -6.30 -1.87
C GLU A 15 9.15 -6.59 -0.38
N ASN A 16 8.98 -7.87 -0.03
CA ASN A 16 8.95 -8.34 1.37
C ASN A 16 7.91 -7.61 2.24
N ALA A 17 6.78 -7.24 1.66
CA ALA A 17 5.75 -6.48 2.36
C ALA A 17 4.78 -7.38 3.11
N THR A 18 4.42 -6.95 4.31
CA THR A 18 3.27 -7.46 5.05
C THR A 18 2.18 -6.41 4.93
N VAL A 19 1.05 -6.77 4.34
CA VAL A 19 -0.02 -5.83 4.02
C VAL A 19 -1.26 -6.15 4.83
N THR A 20 -1.77 -5.14 5.55
CA THR A 20 -3.03 -5.22 6.27
C THR A 20 -3.99 -4.21 5.67
N MET A 21 -5.23 -4.63 5.41
CA MET A 21 -6.24 -3.80 4.76
C MET A 21 -7.44 -3.55 5.65
N GLN A 22 -8.02 -2.36 5.53
CA GLN A 22 -9.29 -2.00 6.18
C GLN A 22 -10.13 -1.17 5.21
N GLY A 23 -11.45 -1.21 5.37
CA GLY A 23 -12.36 -0.47 4.53
C GLY A 23 -13.08 -1.35 3.54
N ASP A 24 -13.38 -0.80 2.34
CA ASP A 24 -14.01 -1.54 1.25
C ASP A 24 -13.12 -1.48 -0.01
N GLY A 25 -13.60 -2.09 -1.09
CA GLY A 25 -12.81 -2.18 -2.31
C GLY A 25 -12.59 -0.87 -3.07
N CYS A 26 -13.29 0.21 -2.70
CA CYS A 26 -13.15 1.52 -3.34
C CYS A 26 -12.47 2.53 -2.44
N ASN A 27 -12.82 2.51 -1.15
CA ASN A 27 -12.29 3.43 -0.14
C ASN A 27 -11.69 2.59 0.97
N CYS A 28 -10.38 2.50 1.00
CA CYS A 28 -9.70 1.63 1.94
C CYS A 28 -8.44 2.27 2.52
N SER A 29 -7.91 1.63 3.54
CA SER A 29 -6.64 2.01 4.14
C SER A 29 -5.76 0.79 4.27
N THR A 30 -4.46 1.01 4.22
CA THR A 30 -3.48 -0.07 4.37
C THR A 30 -2.39 0.31 5.36
N LEU A 31 -1.98 -0.68 6.15
CA LEU A 31 -0.70 -0.64 6.84
C LEU A 31 0.20 -1.60 6.07
N ILE A 32 1.25 -1.09 5.48
CA ILE A 32 2.21 -1.88 4.73
C ILE A 32 3.57 -1.78 5.40
N VAL A 33 4.10 -2.93 5.78
CA VAL A 33 5.36 -3.04 6.51
C VAL A 33 6.37 -3.76 5.64
N SER A 34 7.51 -3.13 5.39
CA SER A 34 8.57 -3.75 4.60
C SER A 34 9.93 -3.17 4.99
N PRO A 35 10.98 -4.02 5.06
CA PRO A 35 12.34 -3.53 5.29
C PRO A 35 12.85 -2.63 4.16
N ILE A 36 12.23 -2.67 2.97
CA ILE A 36 12.63 -1.83 1.84
C ILE A 36 12.43 -0.34 2.15
N PHE A 37 11.57 0.00 3.11
CA PHE A 37 11.32 1.39 3.48
C PHE A 37 12.40 2.01 4.36
N GLU A 38 13.38 1.24 4.81
CA GLU A 38 14.46 1.77 5.64
C GLU A 38 15.23 2.86 4.88
N GLY A 39 15.42 3.99 5.55
CA GLY A 39 16.10 5.14 4.95
C GLY A 39 15.27 5.95 3.98
N MET A 40 14.04 5.52 3.68
CA MET A 40 13.17 6.25 2.77
C MET A 40 12.30 7.27 3.52
N PRO A 41 12.22 8.52 3.02
CA PRO A 41 11.26 9.48 3.56
C PRO A 41 9.83 9.01 3.33
N LEU A 42 8.90 9.46 4.16
CA LEU A 42 7.50 9.04 4.08
C LEU A 42 6.88 9.29 2.70
N LEU A 43 7.20 10.43 2.07
CA LEU A 43 6.67 10.74 0.74
C LEU A 43 7.14 9.74 -0.32
N ALA A 44 8.40 9.31 -0.26
CA ALA A 44 8.93 8.33 -1.19
C ALA A 44 8.25 6.97 -1.01
N ARG A 45 7.96 6.60 0.25
CA ARG A 45 7.22 5.37 0.56
C ARG A 45 5.81 5.41 -0.04
N GLN A 46 5.11 6.55 0.12
CA GLN A 46 3.78 6.76 -0.44
C GLN A 46 3.78 6.57 -1.96
N LYS A 47 4.74 7.18 -2.63
CA LYS A 47 4.86 7.08 -4.09
C LYS A 47 5.10 5.64 -4.55
N MET A 48 5.94 4.91 -3.82
CA MET A 48 6.21 3.51 -4.15
C MET A 48 4.97 2.65 -4.03
N VAL A 49 4.20 2.84 -2.94
CA VAL A 49 2.98 2.07 -2.71
C VAL A 49 1.90 2.42 -3.74
N LEU A 50 1.72 3.71 -4.02
CA LEU A 50 0.74 4.16 -5.01
C LEU A 50 1.05 3.63 -6.42
N ALA A 51 2.32 3.47 -6.76
CA ALA A 51 2.71 2.94 -8.06
C ALA A 51 2.14 1.54 -8.31
N ALA A 52 1.99 0.74 -7.25
CA ALA A 52 1.46 -0.63 -7.36
C ALA A 52 -0.02 -0.66 -7.77
N VAL A 53 -0.77 0.42 -7.50
CA VAL A 53 -2.21 0.51 -7.78
C VAL A 53 -2.56 1.71 -8.67
N ARG A 54 -1.57 2.29 -9.33
CA ARG A 54 -1.77 3.50 -10.14
C ARG A 54 -2.86 3.31 -11.21
N ALA A 55 -2.83 2.19 -11.91
CA ALA A 55 -3.81 1.92 -12.96
C ALA A 55 -5.23 1.86 -12.43
N ASP A 56 -5.41 1.31 -11.23
CA ASP A 56 -6.72 1.19 -10.59
C ASP A 56 -7.24 2.53 -10.10
N ILE A 57 -6.35 3.40 -9.65
CA ILE A 57 -6.71 4.78 -9.26
C ILE A 57 -7.09 5.57 -10.51
N ASP A 58 -6.30 5.47 -11.56
CA ASP A 58 -6.54 6.19 -12.81
C ASP A 58 -7.84 5.76 -13.47
N SER A 59 -8.22 4.48 -13.38
CA SER A 59 -9.47 3.96 -13.97
C SER A 59 -10.69 4.26 -13.11
N GLY A 60 -10.51 4.69 -11.86
CA GLY A 60 -11.60 4.93 -10.92
C GLY A 60 -12.07 3.70 -10.18
N GLU A 61 -11.47 2.53 -10.39
CA GLU A 61 -11.80 1.31 -9.64
C GLU A 61 -11.42 1.41 -8.17
N LEU A 62 -10.39 2.20 -7.88
CA LEU A 62 -9.95 2.51 -6.51
C LEU A 62 -10.02 4.01 -6.32
N HIS A 63 -10.96 4.48 -5.50
CA HIS A 63 -11.19 5.92 -5.32
C HIS A 63 -10.23 6.55 -4.32
N ALA A 64 -9.99 5.87 -3.19
CA ALA A 64 -9.14 6.42 -2.14
C ALA A 64 -8.39 5.30 -1.43
N LEU A 65 -7.11 5.54 -1.20
CA LEU A 65 -6.26 4.62 -0.44
C LEU A 65 -5.42 5.45 0.53
N SER A 66 -5.68 5.26 1.83
CA SER A 66 -4.84 5.83 2.88
C SER A 66 -3.71 4.85 3.16
N ILE A 67 -2.49 5.34 3.18
CA ILE A 67 -1.31 4.49 3.27
C ILE A 67 -0.50 4.83 4.52
N LYS A 68 -0.20 3.80 5.33
CA LYS A 68 0.82 3.87 6.37
C LYS A 68 1.91 2.88 5.99
N ALA A 69 3.03 3.41 5.52
CA ALA A 69 4.18 2.61 5.10
C ALA A 69 5.25 2.68 6.18
N ARG A 70 5.61 1.54 6.76
CA ARG A 70 6.51 1.47 7.92
C ARG A 70 7.57 0.40 7.70
N THR A 71 8.70 0.57 8.39
CA THR A 71 9.70 -0.50 8.49
C THR A 71 9.31 -1.43 9.64
N PRO A 72 9.84 -2.67 9.67
CA PRO A 72 9.59 -3.57 10.80
C PRO A 72 9.98 -2.96 12.15
N ALA A 73 11.06 -2.20 12.18
CA ALA A 73 11.52 -1.55 13.42
C ALA A 73 10.53 -0.49 13.91
N GLU A 74 9.84 0.19 13.00
CA GLU A 74 8.88 1.26 13.35
C GLU A 74 7.59 0.72 13.96
N VAL A 75 7.27 -0.54 13.74
CA VAL A 75 6.06 -1.19 14.28
C VAL A 75 6.36 -2.23 15.35
N ALA A 76 7.61 -2.43 15.66
CA ALA A 76 8.04 -3.39 16.68
C ALA A 76 7.76 -2.89 18.10
#